data_e95a7aa52c07613546d310672b8cee4b
#
_entry.id   e95a7aa52c07613546d310672b8cee4b
#
_cell.length_a   1.000
_cell.length_b   1.000
_cell.length_c   1.000
_cell.angle_alpha   90.00
_cell.angle_beta   90.00
_cell.angle_gamma   90.00
#
_symmetry.space_group_name_H-M   'P 1'
#
loop_
_entity.id
_entity.type
_entity.pdbx_description
1 polymer ?
#
loop_
_entity_poly.entity_id
_entity_poly.type
_entity_poly.pdbx_seq_one_letter_code
_entity_poly.pdbx_strand_id
1 'polypeptide(L)'
;MTVVLLLEDDPGLQFAFKEALDDAGYDVHTASNNEEAMSQLRRCTPDILLLDLMIDGTMSTDVANYAGYAAPDAEVIFMTGSGLFPKGELFGISQNARLVLRKPVDLRELTTMVAHVAEGGDEDVPYVAQA
;
A
#
# COMPACT_ATOMS: atom_id res chain seq x y z
N MET A 1 16.82 0.97 -6.61
CA MET A 1 15.49 0.64 -7.15
C MET A 1 14.50 0.63 -6.00
N THR A 2 13.37 1.30 -6.20
CA THR A 2 12.33 1.35 -5.17
C THR A 2 11.64 0.00 -5.03
N VAL A 3 11.55 -0.50 -3.83
CA VAL A 3 10.94 -1.80 -3.53
C VAL A 3 9.52 -1.56 -3.02
N VAL A 4 8.55 -2.22 -3.64
CA VAL A 4 7.14 -2.12 -3.27
C VAL A 4 6.64 -3.48 -2.81
N LEU A 5 6.02 -3.52 -1.63
CA LEU A 5 5.32 -4.71 -1.17
C LEU A 5 3.82 -4.49 -1.41
N LEU A 6 3.25 -5.33 -2.26
CA LEU A 6 1.84 -5.25 -2.65
C LEU A 6 1.05 -6.35 -1.96
N LEU A 7 0.08 -5.96 -1.14
CA LEU A 7 -0.84 -6.90 -0.49
C LEU A 7 -2.22 -6.76 -1.11
N GLU A 8 -2.65 -7.79 -1.83
CA GLU A 8 -3.93 -7.81 -2.52
C GLU A 8 -4.39 -9.27 -2.63
N ASP A 9 -5.60 -9.57 -2.17
CA ASP A 9 -6.10 -10.95 -2.16
C ASP A 9 -6.80 -11.36 -3.46
N ASP A 10 -7.21 -10.41 -4.30
CA ASP A 10 -7.80 -10.70 -5.60
C ASP A 10 -6.68 -10.98 -6.61
N PRO A 11 -6.58 -12.21 -7.16
CA PRO A 11 -5.48 -12.55 -8.06
C PRO A 11 -5.42 -11.68 -9.31
N GLY A 12 -6.57 -11.31 -9.85
CA GLY A 12 -6.62 -10.47 -11.05
C GLY A 12 -6.12 -9.07 -10.79
N LEU A 13 -6.54 -8.48 -9.69
CA LEU A 13 -6.06 -7.14 -9.29
C LEU A 13 -4.59 -7.18 -8.92
N GLN A 14 -4.16 -8.20 -8.20
CA GLN A 14 -2.75 -8.34 -7.84
C GLN A 14 -1.88 -8.38 -9.10
N PHE A 15 -2.29 -9.17 -10.08
CA PHE A 15 -1.56 -9.28 -11.33
C PHE A 15 -1.51 -7.94 -12.06
N ALA A 16 -2.66 -7.27 -12.18
CA ALA A 16 -2.73 -5.99 -12.90
C ALA A 16 -1.89 -4.91 -12.23
N PHE A 17 -1.97 -4.82 -10.90
CA PHE A 17 -1.18 -3.83 -10.16
C PHE A 17 0.32 -4.12 -10.26
N LYS A 18 0.69 -5.40 -10.13
CA LYS A 18 2.09 -5.79 -10.26
C LYS A 18 2.64 -5.45 -11.64
N GLU A 19 1.89 -5.78 -12.69
CA GLU A 19 2.32 -5.47 -14.05
C GLU A 19 2.55 -3.98 -14.24
N ALA A 20 1.62 -3.16 -13.78
CA ALA A 20 1.73 -1.71 -13.93
C ALA A 20 2.94 -1.16 -13.18
N LEU A 21 3.18 -1.66 -11.98
CA LEU A 21 4.31 -1.20 -11.17
C LEU A 21 5.65 -1.72 -11.70
N ASP A 22 5.69 -2.97 -12.17
CA ASP A 22 6.89 -3.52 -12.83
C ASP A 22 7.25 -2.65 -14.04
N ASP A 23 6.26 -2.31 -14.85
CA ASP A 23 6.48 -1.49 -16.05
C ASP A 23 6.98 -0.09 -15.68
N ALA A 24 6.60 0.40 -14.52
CA ALA A 24 7.05 1.71 -14.04
C ALA A 24 8.46 1.66 -13.42
N GLY A 25 9.07 0.48 -13.33
CA GLY A 25 10.45 0.33 -12.89
C GLY A 25 10.65 -0.03 -11.43
N TYR A 26 9.58 -0.41 -10.72
CA TYR A 26 9.68 -0.81 -9.32
C TYR A 26 10.01 -2.29 -9.19
N ASP A 27 10.64 -2.63 -8.06
CA ASP A 27 10.86 -4.03 -7.68
C ASP A 27 9.68 -4.44 -6.79
N VAL A 28 8.75 -5.22 -7.34
CA VAL A 28 7.48 -5.52 -6.70
C VAL A 28 7.46 -6.91 -6.10
N HIS A 29 7.18 -6.99 -4.82
CA HIS A 29 6.96 -8.24 -4.11
C HIS A 29 5.49 -8.32 -3.74
N THR A 30 4.86 -9.47 -3.93
CA THR A 30 3.42 -9.61 -3.70
C THR A 30 3.11 -10.51 -2.52
N ALA A 31 1.97 -10.25 -1.90
CA ALA A 31 1.41 -11.09 -0.85
C ALA A 31 -0.10 -11.15 -1.04
N SER A 32 -0.70 -12.29 -0.76
CA SER A 32 -2.13 -12.50 -0.93
C SER A 32 -2.91 -12.45 0.39
N ASN A 33 -2.21 -12.45 1.51
CA ASN A 33 -2.83 -12.35 2.83
C ASN A 33 -1.86 -11.70 3.82
N ASN A 34 -2.38 -11.39 4.99
CA ASN A 34 -1.59 -10.69 6.01
C ASN A 34 -0.36 -11.48 6.45
N GLU A 35 -0.49 -12.80 6.57
CA GLU A 35 0.61 -13.64 6.99
C GLU A 35 1.76 -13.61 5.97
N GLU A 36 1.43 -13.71 4.68
CA GLU A 36 2.43 -13.58 3.62
C GLU A 36 3.10 -12.22 3.64
N ALA A 37 2.32 -11.16 3.87
CA ALA A 37 2.88 -9.81 3.94
C ALA A 37 3.87 -9.68 5.10
N MET A 38 3.52 -10.23 6.25
CA MET A 38 4.41 -10.23 7.40
C MET A 38 5.70 -10.99 7.10
N SER A 39 5.57 -12.14 6.42
CA SER A 39 6.73 -12.95 6.03
C SER A 39 7.65 -12.16 5.08
N GLN A 40 7.05 -11.46 4.11
CA GLN A 40 7.83 -10.65 3.18
C GLN A 40 8.56 -9.51 3.90
N LEU A 41 7.92 -8.90 4.89
CA LEU A 41 8.56 -7.84 5.67
C LEU A 41 9.77 -8.33 6.44
N ARG A 42 9.81 -9.61 6.79
CA ARG A 42 10.98 -10.20 7.45
C ARG A 42 12.13 -10.50 6.50
N ARG A 43 11.83 -10.56 5.18
CA ARG A 43 12.82 -10.93 4.17
C ARG A 43 13.35 -9.76 3.37
N CYS A 44 12.54 -8.72 3.20
CA CYS A 44 12.94 -7.55 2.44
C CYS A 44 12.55 -6.31 3.22
N THR A 45 13.17 -5.20 2.83
CA THR A 45 12.86 -3.91 3.44
C THR A 45 12.22 -3.05 2.35
N PRO A 46 10.89 -3.05 2.24
CA PRO A 46 10.25 -2.25 1.20
C PRO A 46 10.35 -0.77 1.50
N ASP A 47 10.32 0.02 0.44
CA ASP A 47 10.24 1.47 0.56
C ASP A 47 8.79 1.92 0.65
N ILE A 48 7.90 1.16 0.03
CA ILE A 48 6.47 1.46 -0.03
C ILE A 48 5.69 0.16 0.20
N LEU A 49 4.67 0.24 1.06
CA LEU A 49 3.69 -0.83 1.19
C LEU A 49 2.38 -0.37 0.56
N LEU A 50 1.89 -1.14 -0.39
CA LEU A 50 0.61 -0.89 -1.03
C LEU A 50 -0.35 -1.96 -0.53
N LEU A 51 -1.22 -1.60 0.40
CA LEU A 51 -2.01 -2.56 1.16
C LEU A 51 -3.50 -2.40 0.89
N ASP A 52 -4.14 -3.49 0.44
CA ASP A 52 -5.60 -3.55 0.46
C ASP A 52 -6.02 -3.56 1.93
N LEU A 53 -6.91 -2.67 2.33
CA LEU A 53 -7.30 -2.51 3.73
C LEU A 53 -8.00 -3.76 4.26
N MET A 54 -8.85 -4.39 3.45
CA MET A 54 -9.59 -5.58 3.88
C MET A 54 -9.10 -6.80 3.11
N ILE A 55 -8.54 -7.75 3.84
CA ILE A 55 -8.02 -9.00 3.30
C ILE A 55 -8.74 -10.15 4.01
N ASP A 56 -9.54 -10.91 3.25
CA ASP A 56 -10.30 -12.05 3.80
C ASP A 56 -11.09 -11.67 5.05
N GLY A 57 -11.72 -10.50 5.01
CA GLY A 57 -12.54 -10.02 6.13
C GLY A 57 -11.76 -9.45 7.30
N THR A 58 -10.43 -9.36 7.18
CA THR A 58 -9.56 -8.87 8.24
C THR A 58 -8.82 -7.62 7.76
N MET A 59 -8.70 -6.63 8.61
CA MET A 59 -7.99 -5.40 8.25
C MET A 59 -6.49 -5.63 8.21
N SER A 60 -5.82 -4.98 7.28
CA SER A 60 -4.36 -5.08 7.10
C SER A 60 -3.59 -4.06 7.92
N THR A 61 -4.24 -3.36 8.84
CA THR A 61 -3.58 -2.36 9.69
C THR A 61 -2.47 -2.96 10.54
N ASP A 62 -2.60 -4.25 10.93
CA ASP A 62 -1.53 -4.93 11.68
C ASP A 62 -0.25 -5.05 10.84
N VAL A 63 -0.40 -5.26 9.52
CA VAL A 63 0.75 -5.30 8.62
C VAL A 63 1.44 -3.93 8.60
N ALA A 64 0.65 -2.86 8.50
CA ALA A 64 1.20 -1.51 8.49
C ALA A 64 1.92 -1.21 9.82
N ASN A 65 1.33 -1.61 10.94
CA ASN A 65 1.93 -1.38 12.25
C ASN A 65 3.24 -2.16 12.40
N TYR A 66 3.25 -3.41 11.95
CA TYR A 66 4.48 -4.21 11.99
C TYR A 66 5.57 -3.58 11.11
N ALA A 67 5.18 -3.02 9.96
CA ALA A 67 6.14 -2.36 9.08
C ALA A 67 6.83 -1.18 9.77
N GLY A 68 6.16 -0.55 10.72
CA GLY A 68 6.77 0.52 11.50
C GLY A 68 8.00 0.06 12.29
N TYR A 69 8.07 -1.23 12.62
CA TYR A 69 9.24 -1.81 13.28
C TYR A 69 10.22 -2.41 12.27
N ALA A 70 9.69 -3.16 11.30
CA ALA A 70 10.53 -3.92 10.38
C ALA A 70 11.15 -3.04 9.28
N ALA A 71 10.44 -1.99 8.88
CA ALA A 71 10.87 -1.08 7.82
C ALA A 71 10.42 0.34 8.19
N PRO A 72 11.10 0.96 9.18
CA PRO A 72 10.60 2.24 9.74
C PRO A 72 10.56 3.39 8.74
N ASP A 73 11.33 3.32 7.66
CA ASP A 73 11.31 4.36 6.65
C ASP A 73 10.29 4.11 5.54
N ALA A 74 9.63 2.95 5.58
CA ALA A 74 8.65 2.61 4.56
C ALA A 74 7.37 3.45 4.74
N GLU A 75 6.77 3.80 3.62
CA GLU A 75 5.52 4.56 3.62
C GLU A 75 4.39 3.65 3.16
N VAL A 76 3.21 3.84 3.75
CA VAL A 76 2.06 2.96 3.51
C VAL A 76 1.01 3.69 2.70
N ILE A 77 0.57 3.03 1.64
CA ILE A 77 -0.58 3.46 0.84
C ILE A 77 -1.66 2.39 1.03
N PHE A 78 -2.80 2.79 1.57
CA PHE A 78 -3.94 1.87 1.69
C PHE A 78 -4.85 1.98 0.48
N MET A 79 -5.44 0.84 0.10
CA MET A 79 -6.50 0.80 -0.90
C MET A 79 -7.76 0.29 -0.21
N THR A 80 -8.89 0.94 -0.41
CA THR A 80 -10.14 0.51 0.21
C THR A 80 -11.33 0.64 -0.74
N GLY A 81 -12.15 -0.40 -0.79
CA GLY A 81 -13.39 -0.39 -1.55
C GLY A 81 -14.61 -0.08 -0.70
N SER A 82 -14.42 -0.02 0.62
CA SER A 82 -15.53 0.22 1.54
C SER A 82 -15.63 1.70 1.88
N GLY A 83 -16.75 2.07 2.49
CA GLY A 83 -16.92 3.42 3.02
C GLY A 83 -16.28 3.63 4.38
N LEU A 84 -15.48 2.67 4.85
CA LEU A 84 -14.80 2.80 6.14
C LEU A 84 -13.81 3.96 6.09
N PHE A 85 -13.72 4.68 7.17
CA PHE A 85 -12.77 5.78 7.33
C PHE A 85 -12.87 6.82 6.22
N PRO A 86 -14.08 7.36 5.96
CA PRO A 86 -14.27 8.26 4.83
C PRO A 86 -13.55 9.60 4.95
N LYS A 87 -13.10 9.96 6.13
CA LYS A 87 -12.48 11.25 6.40
C LYS A 87 -11.00 11.15 6.73
N GLY A 88 -10.36 10.03 6.38
CA GLY A 88 -8.94 9.88 6.62
C GLY A 88 -8.57 9.39 8.01
N GLU A 89 -9.51 8.76 8.72
CA GLU A 89 -9.25 8.25 10.06
C GLU A 89 -8.12 7.22 10.10
N LEU A 90 -7.84 6.57 8.95
CA LEU A 90 -6.72 5.61 8.85
C LEU A 90 -5.38 6.24 9.23
N PHE A 91 -5.22 7.53 8.99
CA PHE A 91 -3.97 8.22 9.31
C PHE A 91 -3.74 8.31 10.82
N GLY A 92 -4.82 8.24 11.61
CA GLY A 92 -4.70 8.17 13.05
C GLY A 92 -4.47 6.77 13.58
N ILE A 93 -4.80 5.75 12.78
CA ILE A 93 -4.62 4.35 13.17
C ILE A 93 -3.22 3.87 12.82
N SER A 94 -2.71 4.30 11.68
CA SER A 94 -1.40 3.89 11.19
C SER A 94 -0.53 5.14 10.96
N GLN A 95 0.54 5.27 11.74
CA GLN A 95 1.38 6.46 11.70
C GLN A 95 2.18 6.61 10.42
N ASN A 96 2.42 5.52 9.71
CA ASN A 96 3.18 5.55 8.45
C ASN A 96 2.28 5.58 7.22
N ALA A 97 0.97 5.74 7.42
CA ALA A 97 0.05 5.87 6.29
C ALA A 97 0.20 7.24 5.64
N ARG A 98 0.46 7.26 4.34
CA ARG A 98 0.66 8.50 3.58
C ARG A 98 -0.50 8.78 2.65
N LEU A 99 -1.23 7.75 2.23
CA LEU A 99 -2.20 7.90 1.18
C LEU A 99 -3.23 6.81 1.30
N VAL A 100 -4.48 7.15 0.97
CA VAL A 100 -5.55 6.16 0.84
C VAL A 100 -6.14 6.30 -0.56
N LEU A 101 -6.12 5.20 -1.31
CA LEU A 101 -6.72 5.15 -2.64
C LEU A 101 -8.05 4.41 -2.54
N ARG A 102 -9.08 4.97 -3.15
CA ARG A 102 -10.41 4.33 -3.13
C ARG A 102 -10.58 3.48 -4.37
N LYS A 103 -11.03 2.25 -4.14
CA LYS A 103 -11.32 1.32 -5.24
C LYS A 103 -12.64 1.71 -5.91
N PRO A 104 -12.79 1.51 -7.21
CA PRO A 104 -11.81 0.92 -8.12
C PRO A 104 -10.66 1.88 -8.38
N VAL A 105 -9.43 1.36 -8.39
CA VAL A 105 -8.24 2.18 -8.60
C VAL A 105 -7.82 2.08 -10.06
N ASP A 106 -7.72 3.23 -10.70
CA ASP A 106 -7.21 3.32 -12.06
C ASP A 106 -5.71 3.06 -12.04
N LEU A 107 -5.20 2.23 -12.97
CA LEU A 107 -3.79 1.88 -12.99
C LEU A 107 -2.88 3.07 -13.18
N ARG A 108 -3.30 4.05 -13.96
CA ARG A 108 -2.53 5.28 -14.15
C ARG A 108 -2.49 6.08 -12.86
N GLU A 109 -3.61 6.17 -12.16
CA GLU A 109 -3.64 6.85 -10.86
C GLU A 109 -2.73 6.13 -9.86
N LEU A 110 -2.78 4.80 -9.85
CA LEU A 110 -1.93 4.01 -8.96
C LEU A 110 -0.45 4.33 -9.17
N THR A 111 0.02 4.25 -10.42
CA THR A 111 1.43 4.49 -10.69
C THR A 111 1.81 5.95 -10.43
N THR A 112 0.92 6.89 -10.70
CA THR A 112 1.16 8.30 -10.42
C THR A 112 1.31 8.55 -8.94
N MET A 113 0.43 7.96 -8.13
CA MET A 113 0.46 8.17 -6.69
C MET A 113 1.62 7.45 -6.01
N VAL A 114 1.97 6.26 -6.50
CA VAL A 114 3.15 5.56 -5.99
C VAL A 114 4.41 6.39 -6.29
N ALA A 115 4.50 6.94 -7.49
CA ALA A 115 5.64 7.79 -7.86
C ALA A 115 5.71 9.03 -6.97
N HIS A 116 4.56 9.63 -6.67
CA HIS A 116 4.50 10.81 -5.80
C HIS A 116 5.05 10.49 -4.41
N VAL A 117 4.63 9.37 -3.84
CA VAL A 117 5.11 8.95 -2.53
C VAL A 117 6.60 8.58 -2.59
N ALA A 118 7.02 7.88 -3.64
CA ALA A 118 8.41 7.47 -3.80
C ALA A 118 9.37 8.66 -3.90
N GLU A 119 8.88 9.78 -4.43
CA GLU A 119 9.69 10.99 -4.59
C GLU A 119 9.61 11.91 -3.38
N GLY A 120 8.95 11.48 -2.31
CA GLY A 120 8.81 12.27 -1.10
C GLY A 120 7.61 13.19 -1.08
N GLY A 121 7.08 13.55 -2.24
CA GLY A 121 5.86 14.33 -2.39
C GLY A 121 5.67 15.47 -1.38
N ASP A 122 4.44 15.69 -0.96
CA ASP A 122 4.08 16.65 0.09
C ASP A 122 4.14 15.92 1.44
N GLU A 123 5.29 15.49 1.78
CA GLU A 123 5.65 14.44 2.71
C GLU A 123 4.91 14.42 4.03
N ASP A 124 4.54 15.56 4.55
CA ASP A 124 3.99 15.61 5.90
C ASP A 124 2.47 15.67 5.93
N VAL A 125 1.84 15.64 4.76
CA VAL A 125 0.37 15.78 4.68
C VAL A 125 -0.24 14.49 4.12
N PRO A 126 -0.90 13.68 4.96
CA PRO A 126 -1.64 12.52 4.49
C PRO A 126 -2.75 12.92 3.52
N TYR A 127 -3.04 12.07 2.57
CA TYR A 127 -3.96 12.39 1.49
C TYR A 127 -4.88 11.21 1.18
N VAL A 128 -6.15 11.53 0.89
CA VAL A 128 -7.13 10.54 0.45
C VAL A 128 -7.53 10.87 -0.98
N ALA A 129 -7.18 9.97 -1.90
CA ALA A 129 -7.49 10.14 -3.31
C ALA A 129 -8.87 9.55 -3.62
N GLN A 130 -9.62 10.26 -4.42
CA GLN A 130 -10.91 9.76 -4.94
C GLN A 130 -10.66 9.28 -6.36
N ALA A 131 -10.89 7.99 -6.58
CA ALA A 131 -10.75 7.39 -7.89
C ALA A 131 -11.93 7.77 -8.79
#